data_e11c9d6877578f15c2c63e300c85bd3f
#
_entry.id   e11c9d6877578f15c2c63e300c85bd3f
#
_cell.length_a   1.000
_cell.length_b   1.000
_cell.length_c   1.000
_cell.angle_alpha   90.00
_cell.angle_beta   90.00
_cell.angle_gamma   90.00
#
_symmetry.space_group_name_H-M   'P 1'
#
loop_
_entity.id
_entity.type
_entity.pdbx_description
1 polymer ?
#
loop_
_entity_poly.entity_id
_entity_poly.type
_entity_poly.pdbx_seq_one_letter_code
_entity_poly.pdbx_strand_id
1 'polypeptide(L)'
;PAIHKIFFDTVRDHLTMTQPMRQKIFLLLLATLAHPGESKTVNWPQFRGPGASGIAEGFETPKKWDAAADRNLKWKTPIPGLGLSSPVIWGEKVFLTTATSDKQKDSLKIGLYHEIAPVEADGIHEWKLYCINKGTGEIIWERVCHKGVPKGKRHTKSSHANCTPATDGRRVVSFFGSEGLYCHDMDGV
;
A
#
# COMPACT_ATOMS: atom_id res chain seq x y z
N PRO A 1 -16.06 -5.72 42.00
CA PRO A 1 -15.12 -5.95 43.11
C PRO A 1 -15.35 -7.26 43.84
N ALA A 2 -16.60 -7.76 43.93
CA ALA A 2 -16.93 -8.99 44.67
C ALA A 2 -16.50 -10.29 43.96
N ILE A 3 -16.57 -10.34 42.64
CA ILE A 3 -16.22 -11.55 41.86
C ILE A 3 -14.72 -11.84 41.90
N HIS A 4 -13.89 -10.81 41.94
CA HIS A 4 -12.43 -10.97 42.01
C HIS A 4 -11.96 -11.58 43.37
N LYS A 5 -12.69 -11.26 44.44
CA LYS A 5 -12.35 -11.75 45.76
C LYS A 5 -12.70 -13.24 45.92
N ILE A 6 -13.86 -13.66 45.37
CA ILE A 6 -14.32 -15.08 45.46
C ILE A 6 -13.37 -16.01 44.67
N PHE A 7 -12.84 -15.58 43.53
CA PHE A 7 -11.93 -16.42 42.74
C PHE A 7 -10.56 -16.63 43.41
N PHE A 8 -10.04 -15.63 44.11
CA PHE A 8 -8.77 -15.73 44.84
C PHE A 8 -8.88 -16.57 46.12
N ASP A 9 -9.98 -16.49 46.86
CA ASP A 9 -10.18 -17.23 48.09
C ASP A 9 -10.40 -18.73 47.81
N THR A 10 -11.09 -19.11 46.73
CA THR A 10 -11.33 -20.51 46.36
C THR A 10 -10.05 -21.20 45.86
N VAL A 11 -9.11 -20.47 45.27
CA VAL A 11 -7.81 -21.04 44.84
C VAL A 11 -6.85 -21.21 46.00
N ARG A 12 -7.06 -20.48 47.11
CA ARG A 12 -6.14 -20.52 48.24
C ARG A 12 -6.27 -21.78 49.08
N ASP A 13 -7.47 -22.39 49.12
CA ASP A 13 -7.76 -23.49 50.07
C ASP A 13 -7.52 -24.90 49.50
N HIS A 14 -7.21 -25.07 48.21
CA HIS A 14 -7.06 -26.38 47.58
C HIS A 14 -5.68 -26.71 46.95
N LEU A 15 -4.72 -25.80 47.01
CA LEU A 15 -3.39 -26.06 46.41
C LEU A 15 -2.28 -26.02 47.46
N THR A 16 -2.00 -27.16 48.05
CA THR A 16 -0.74 -27.45 48.79
C THR A 16 0.42 -27.60 47.81
N MET A 17 0.76 -26.52 47.10
CA MET A 17 1.89 -26.50 46.16
C MET A 17 3.14 -25.95 46.86
N THR A 18 4.30 -26.54 46.58
CA THR A 18 5.60 -26.09 47.06
C THR A 18 5.97 -24.74 46.46
N GLN A 19 6.70 -23.91 47.19
CA GLN A 19 7.11 -22.54 46.79
C GLN A 19 7.66 -22.42 45.35
N PRO A 20 8.54 -23.31 44.84
CA PRO A 20 9.07 -23.19 43.49
C PRO A 20 8.03 -23.44 42.40
N MET A 21 6.96 -24.18 42.67
CA MET A 21 5.90 -24.46 41.73
C MET A 21 4.93 -23.29 41.61
N ARG A 22 4.69 -22.55 42.70
CA ARG A 22 3.91 -21.31 42.72
C ARG A 22 4.58 -20.20 41.88
N GLN A 23 5.90 -20.09 41.95
CA GLN A 23 6.66 -19.10 41.18
C GLN A 23 6.64 -19.41 39.69
N LYS A 24 6.70 -20.69 39.29
CA LYS A 24 6.59 -21.10 37.87
C LYS A 24 5.20 -20.86 37.27
N ILE A 25 4.13 -21.12 38.04
CA ILE A 25 2.76 -20.86 37.60
C ILE A 25 2.51 -19.34 37.47
N PHE A 26 3.05 -18.53 38.38
CA PHE A 26 2.92 -17.09 38.33
C PHE A 26 3.69 -16.48 37.11
N LEU A 27 4.89 -17.03 36.81
CA LEU A 27 5.64 -16.68 35.62
C LEU A 27 4.93 -17.12 34.31
N LEU A 28 4.28 -18.28 34.31
CA LEU A 28 3.52 -18.77 33.15
C LEU A 28 2.27 -17.91 32.92
N LEU A 29 1.57 -17.47 33.97
CA LEU A 29 0.40 -16.59 33.83
C LEU A 29 0.78 -15.16 33.37
N LEU A 30 1.95 -14.66 33.78
CA LEU A 30 2.44 -13.37 33.29
C LEU A 30 2.90 -13.43 31.82
N ALA A 31 3.42 -14.56 31.37
CA ALA A 31 3.85 -14.75 29.98
C ALA A 31 2.68 -14.78 28.97
N THR A 32 1.48 -15.13 29.40
CA THR A 32 0.29 -15.16 28.54
C THR A 32 -0.40 -13.81 28.37
N LEU A 33 0.01 -12.78 29.13
CA LEU A 33 -0.58 -11.44 29.05
C LEU A 33 0.17 -10.49 28.11
N ALA A 34 1.34 -10.88 27.62
CA ALA A 34 2.05 -10.14 26.58
C ALA A 34 1.64 -10.64 25.19
N HIS A 35 0.39 -10.42 24.81
CA HIS A 35 0.06 -10.42 23.39
C HIS A 35 0.68 -9.14 22.82
N PRO A 36 1.68 -9.24 21.93
CA PRO A 36 2.04 -8.09 21.13
C PRO A 36 0.77 -7.71 20.38
N GLY A 37 0.29 -6.49 20.59
CA GLY A 37 -0.88 -6.01 19.88
C GLY A 37 -0.68 -6.28 18.40
N GLU A 38 -1.54 -7.10 17.80
CA GLU A 38 -1.56 -7.29 16.36
C GLU A 38 -1.64 -5.91 15.74
N SER A 39 -0.55 -5.50 15.14
CA SER A 39 -0.54 -4.31 14.30
C SER A 39 -1.61 -4.56 13.23
N LYS A 40 -2.74 -3.87 13.31
CA LYS A 40 -3.78 -3.93 12.29
C LYS A 40 -3.14 -3.52 10.96
N THR A 41 -2.71 -4.49 10.18
CA THR A 41 -2.29 -4.24 8.80
C THR A 41 -3.53 -3.90 8.00
N VAL A 42 -3.69 -2.62 7.68
CA VAL A 42 -4.76 -2.21 6.80
C VAL A 42 -4.31 -2.39 5.38
N ASN A 43 -5.04 -3.24 4.67
CA ASN A 43 -4.96 -3.35 3.24
C ASN A 43 -5.76 -2.22 2.59
N TRP A 44 -5.21 -1.65 1.52
CA TRP A 44 -5.86 -0.66 0.66
C TRP A 44 -5.89 -1.21 -0.76
N PRO A 45 -6.78 -2.18 -1.06
CA PRO A 45 -6.63 -3.10 -2.19
C PRO A 45 -7.02 -2.51 -3.55
N GLN A 46 -7.63 -1.35 -3.58
CA GLN A 46 -8.17 -0.73 -4.80
C GLN A 46 -8.30 0.78 -4.65
N PHE A 47 -8.71 1.46 -5.71
CA PHE A 47 -9.05 2.88 -5.65
C PHE A 47 -10.04 3.17 -4.53
N ARG A 48 -9.71 4.14 -3.69
CA ARG A 48 -10.44 4.53 -2.48
C ARG A 48 -10.56 3.42 -1.40
N GLY A 49 -9.72 2.39 -1.47
CA GLY A 49 -9.57 1.39 -0.42
C GLY A 49 -10.75 0.44 -0.22
N PRO A 50 -10.91 -0.11 0.98
CA PRO A 50 -11.98 -1.06 1.29
C PRO A 50 -13.35 -0.48 0.99
N GLY A 51 -14.17 -1.25 0.27
CA GLY A 51 -15.52 -0.82 -0.13
C GLY A 51 -15.55 0.45 -0.99
N ALA A 52 -14.42 0.89 -1.54
CA ALA A 52 -14.26 2.16 -2.29
C ALA A 52 -14.76 3.40 -1.50
N SER A 53 -14.71 3.34 -0.18
CA SER A 53 -15.23 4.39 0.71
C SER A 53 -14.34 5.64 0.77
N GLY A 54 -13.03 5.48 0.54
CA GLY A 54 -12.03 6.53 0.73
C GLY A 54 -11.74 6.84 2.20
N ILE A 55 -12.16 5.95 3.12
CA ILE A 55 -12.03 6.15 4.57
C ILE A 55 -11.10 5.06 5.13
N ALA A 56 -10.11 5.47 5.91
CA ALA A 56 -9.23 4.59 6.68
C ALA A 56 -9.52 4.75 8.18
N GLU A 57 -10.50 4.00 8.67
CA GLU A 57 -10.89 4.08 10.08
C GLU A 57 -9.82 3.45 11.00
N GLY A 58 -9.62 4.07 12.17
CA GLY A 58 -8.71 3.57 13.20
C GLY A 58 -7.24 3.87 12.94
N PHE A 59 -6.92 4.78 12.01
CA PHE A 59 -5.57 5.25 11.74
C PHE A 59 -5.45 6.73 12.03
N GLU A 60 -4.45 7.07 12.84
CA GLU A 60 -4.04 8.45 12.99
C GLU A 60 -3.15 8.84 11.80
N THR A 61 -3.58 9.86 11.07
CA THR A 61 -2.77 10.46 10.00
C THR A 61 -2.12 11.75 10.50
N PRO A 62 -0.90 12.07 10.05
CA PRO A 62 -0.27 13.33 10.40
C PRO A 62 -1.10 14.50 9.88
N LYS A 63 -1.45 15.45 10.75
CA LYS A 63 -2.20 16.66 10.39
C LYS A 63 -1.37 17.66 9.59
N LYS A 64 -0.04 17.56 9.66
CA LYS A 64 0.91 18.40 8.94
C LYS A 64 2.05 17.54 8.41
N TRP A 65 2.44 17.74 7.17
CA TRP A 65 3.58 17.11 6.54
C TRP A 65 4.30 18.12 5.64
N ASP A 66 5.59 17.92 5.44
CA ASP A 66 6.42 18.76 4.58
C ASP A 66 7.46 17.88 3.90
N ALA A 67 7.27 17.68 2.60
CA ALA A 67 8.12 16.82 1.80
C ALA A 67 9.51 17.44 1.51
N ALA A 68 9.64 18.75 1.58
CA ALA A 68 10.92 19.44 1.39
C ALA A 68 11.79 19.35 2.65
N ALA A 69 11.17 19.43 3.81
CA ALA A 69 11.83 19.36 5.11
C ALA A 69 11.82 17.95 5.73
N ASP A 70 11.42 16.93 5.01
CA ASP A 70 11.26 15.54 5.45
C ASP A 70 10.40 15.36 6.72
N ARG A 71 9.51 16.32 6.99
CA ARG A 71 8.65 16.29 8.17
C ARG A 71 7.47 15.36 7.97
N ASN A 72 7.31 14.39 8.88
CA ASN A 72 6.28 13.35 8.80
C ASN A 72 6.31 12.57 7.47
N LEU A 73 7.50 12.44 6.92
CA LEU A 73 7.79 11.64 5.74
C LEU A 73 8.61 10.44 6.15
N LYS A 74 8.12 9.23 5.83
CA LYS A 74 8.83 8.00 6.17
C LYS A 74 9.92 7.68 5.16
N TRP A 75 9.62 7.84 3.87
CA TRP A 75 10.55 7.64 2.77
C TRP A 75 10.07 8.35 1.50
N LYS A 76 10.96 8.50 0.54
CA LYS A 76 10.71 9.00 -0.81
C LYS A 76 11.32 8.04 -1.81
N THR A 77 10.58 7.63 -2.81
CA THR A 77 11.08 6.76 -3.88
C THR A 77 10.79 7.39 -5.23
N PRO A 78 11.81 7.75 -6.02
CA PRO A 78 11.61 8.25 -7.36
C PRO A 78 11.10 7.13 -8.26
N ILE A 79 9.98 7.38 -8.94
CA ILE A 79 9.40 6.46 -9.92
C ILE A 79 9.48 7.13 -11.29
N PRO A 80 10.21 6.54 -12.26
CA PRO A 80 10.31 7.07 -13.60
C PRO A 80 8.96 7.11 -14.33
N GLY A 81 8.80 8.08 -15.21
CA GLY A 81 7.63 8.18 -16.07
C GLY A 81 6.51 9.03 -15.48
N LEU A 82 5.35 8.96 -16.12
CA LEU A 82 4.15 9.69 -15.75
C LEU A 82 3.03 8.71 -15.38
N GLY A 83 2.68 8.68 -14.09
CA GLY A 83 1.58 7.89 -13.55
C GLY A 83 0.65 8.74 -12.71
N LEU A 84 -0.66 8.58 -12.91
CA LEU A 84 -1.71 9.22 -12.11
C LEU A 84 -2.53 8.20 -11.32
N SER A 85 -2.07 6.94 -11.28
CA SER A 85 -2.70 5.91 -10.46
C SER A 85 -2.53 6.21 -8.98
N SER A 86 -3.55 5.90 -8.18
CA SER A 86 -3.37 5.83 -6.74
C SER A 86 -2.60 4.58 -6.36
N PRO A 87 -1.73 4.62 -5.35
CA PRO A 87 -1.10 3.41 -4.84
C PRO A 87 -2.15 2.50 -4.17
N VAL A 88 -1.96 1.19 -4.28
CA VAL A 88 -2.70 0.19 -3.49
C VAL A 88 -1.75 -0.55 -2.56
N ILE A 89 -2.27 -1.04 -1.44
CA ILE A 89 -1.47 -1.62 -0.37
C ILE A 89 -2.04 -2.98 0.01
N TRP A 90 -1.15 -3.98 0.09
CA TRP A 90 -1.47 -5.26 0.68
C TRP A 90 -0.31 -5.78 1.52
N GLY A 91 -0.54 -5.96 2.82
CA GLY A 91 0.51 -6.29 3.78
C GLY A 91 1.62 -5.25 3.78
N GLU A 92 2.82 -5.67 3.48
CA GLU A 92 4.01 -4.81 3.40
C GLU A 92 4.35 -4.37 1.95
N LYS A 93 3.48 -4.63 0.99
CA LYS A 93 3.69 -4.29 -0.43
C LYS A 93 2.80 -3.11 -0.85
N VAL A 94 3.38 -2.17 -1.59
CA VAL A 94 2.68 -1.06 -2.24
C VAL A 94 2.81 -1.23 -3.74
N PHE A 95 1.70 -1.12 -4.47
CA PHE A 95 1.70 -1.24 -5.93
C PHE A 95 1.22 0.05 -6.57
N LEU A 96 1.85 0.43 -7.66
CA LEU A 96 1.46 1.58 -8.48
C LEU A 96 1.86 1.36 -9.94
N THR A 97 1.23 2.11 -10.84
CA THR A 97 1.51 2.06 -12.27
C THR A 97 2.09 3.36 -12.79
N THR A 98 2.93 3.28 -13.82
CA THR A 98 3.47 4.41 -14.56
C THR A 98 3.66 4.06 -16.03
N ALA A 99 3.88 5.07 -16.87
CA ALA A 99 4.30 4.90 -18.25
C ALA A 99 5.51 5.82 -18.52
N THR A 100 6.59 5.27 -19.05
CA THR A 100 7.78 6.00 -19.49
C THR A 100 7.74 6.17 -21.01
N SER A 101 8.44 7.17 -21.55
CA SER A 101 8.58 7.40 -22.97
C SER A 101 10.04 7.67 -23.34
N ASP A 102 10.48 7.20 -24.49
CA ASP A 102 11.80 7.48 -25.04
C ASP A 102 11.91 8.88 -25.69
N LYS A 103 10.78 9.51 -26.01
CA LYS A 103 10.73 10.81 -26.69
C LYS A 103 10.06 11.91 -25.90
N GLN A 104 9.08 11.59 -25.09
CA GLN A 104 8.27 12.59 -24.41
C GLN A 104 8.83 12.92 -23.03
N LYS A 105 8.87 14.21 -22.71
CA LYS A 105 9.10 14.64 -21.31
C LYS A 105 7.89 14.24 -20.48
N ASP A 106 8.15 13.60 -19.35
CA ASP A 106 7.16 13.17 -18.38
C ASP A 106 6.55 14.36 -17.65
N SER A 107 5.71 15.14 -18.35
CA SER A 107 5.12 16.37 -17.82
C SER A 107 3.64 16.50 -18.12
N LEU A 108 2.94 17.11 -17.18
CA LEU A 108 1.57 17.56 -17.34
C LEU A 108 1.56 19.04 -17.74
N LYS A 109 0.73 19.43 -18.70
CA LYS A 109 0.46 20.85 -18.95
C LYS A 109 -0.70 21.27 -18.07
N ILE A 110 -0.44 22.20 -17.17
CA ILE A 110 -1.46 22.86 -16.37
C ILE A 110 -1.96 24.02 -17.16
N GLY A 111 -3.26 24.10 -17.44
CA GLY A 111 -3.89 25.18 -18.18
C GLY A 111 -5.38 25.22 -17.92
N LEU A 112 -5.98 26.41 -18.06
CA LEU A 112 -7.42 26.61 -18.02
C LEU A 112 -8.05 26.10 -19.32
N TYR A 113 -9.35 25.95 -19.29
CA TYR A 113 -10.22 25.46 -20.36
C TYR A 113 -9.94 26.19 -21.66
N HIS A 114 -9.95 25.50 -22.76
CA HIS A 114 -9.96 25.77 -24.18
C HIS A 114 -8.68 25.36 -24.91
N GLU A 115 -8.87 24.65 -26.01
CA GLU A 115 -7.91 24.39 -27.11
C GLU A 115 -6.56 23.81 -26.72
N ILE A 116 -6.55 22.89 -25.74
CA ILE A 116 -5.35 22.13 -25.44
C ILE A 116 -5.34 20.90 -26.35
N ALA A 117 -4.55 20.94 -27.41
CA ALA A 117 -4.37 19.80 -28.29
C ALA A 117 -3.90 18.58 -27.48
N PRO A 118 -4.39 17.38 -27.80
CA PRO A 118 -3.89 16.16 -27.21
C PRO A 118 -2.38 16.04 -27.40
N VAL A 119 -1.72 15.38 -26.47
CA VAL A 119 -0.31 15.02 -26.62
C VAL A 119 -0.21 13.90 -27.64
N GLU A 120 0.66 14.07 -28.63
CA GLU A 120 0.85 13.08 -29.67
C GLU A 120 1.31 11.74 -29.07
N ALA A 121 0.84 10.67 -29.67
CA ALA A 121 1.19 9.31 -29.28
C ALA A 121 2.41 8.84 -30.08
N ASP A 122 3.54 9.50 -29.90
CA ASP A 122 4.81 9.15 -30.55
C ASP A 122 5.83 8.60 -29.55
N GLY A 123 6.83 7.92 -30.09
CA GLY A 123 7.86 7.25 -29.29
C GLY A 123 7.41 5.95 -28.65
N ILE A 124 8.41 5.19 -28.24
CA ILE A 124 8.19 3.92 -27.56
C ILE A 124 7.89 4.19 -26.09
N HIS A 125 6.78 3.66 -25.62
CA HIS A 125 6.40 3.73 -24.22
C HIS A 125 6.58 2.36 -23.56
N GLU A 126 6.88 2.37 -22.28
CA GLU A 126 6.83 1.19 -21.41
C GLU A 126 5.81 1.46 -20.31
N TRP A 127 4.77 0.63 -20.26
CA TRP A 127 3.78 0.61 -19.19
C TRP A 127 4.24 -0.33 -18.10
N LYS A 128 4.40 0.21 -16.89
CA LYS A 128 5.05 -0.50 -15.79
C LYS A 128 4.17 -0.62 -14.57
N LEU A 129 4.28 -1.76 -13.91
CA LEU A 129 3.77 -2.01 -12.57
C LEU A 129 4.96 -2.12 -11.61
N TYR A 130 4.91 -1.39 -10.52
CA TYR A 130 5.90 -1.42 -9.45
C TYR A 130 5.35 -2.06 -8.19
N CYS A 131 6.18 -2.82 -7.50
CA CYS A 131 5.99 -3.26 -6.14
C CYS A 131 7.08 -2.65 -5.25
N ILE A 132 6.66 -1.98 -4.19
CA ILE A 132 7.53 -1.24 -3.28
C ILE A 132 7.32 -1.76 -1.87
N ASN A 133 8.39 -1.85 -1.08
CA ASN A 133 8.32 -2.15 0.33
C ASN A 133 7.68 -0.98 1.10
N LYS A 134 6.57 -1.20 1.75
CA LYS A 134 5.83 -0.18 2.52
C LYS A 134 6.66 0.38 3.69
N GLY A 135 7.51 -0.44 4.28
CA GLY A 135 8.35 -0.07 5.41
C GLY A 135 9.52 0.82 5.04
N THR A 136 10.21 0.50 3.94
CA THR A 136 11.48 1.13 3.54
C THR A 136 11.38 2.04 2.32
N GLY A 137 10.37 1.85 1.46
CA GLY A 137 10.26 2.54 0.18
C GLY A 137 11.11 1.93 -0.93
N GLU A 138 11.82 0.83 -0.68
CA GLU A 138 12.64 0.16 -1.69
C GLU A 138 11.76 -0.53 -2.74
N ILE A 139 12.16 -0.44 -4.01
CA ILE A 139 11.51 -1.18 -5.09
C ILE A 139 11.87 -2.65 -4.94
N ILE A 140 10.87 -3.49 -4.67
CA ILE A 140 11.02 -4.95 -4.57
C ILE A 140 11.14 -5.53 -5.97
N TRP A 141 10.26 -5.09 -6.87
CA TRP A 141 10.30 -5.46 -8.28
C TRP A 141 9.57 -4.42 -9.16
N GLU A 142 9.91 -4.41 -10.44
CA GLU A 142 9.16 -3.74 -11.50
C GLU A 142 8.85 -4.72 -12.63
N ARG A 143 7.73 -4.51 -13.34
CA ARG A 143 7.37 -5.28 -14.53
C ARG A 143 6.95 -4.36 -15.64
N VAL A 144 7.53 -4.55 -16.81
CA VAL A 144 7.04 -3.97 -18.06
C VAL A 144 5.86 -4.81 -18.53
N CYS A 145 4.66 -4.28 -18.35
CA CYS A 145 3.42 -4.93 -18.76
C CYS A 145 3.23 -4.86 -20.28
N HIS A 146 3.53 -3.68 -20.86
CA HIS A 146 3.45 -3.45 -22.30
C HIS A 146 4.58 -2.53 -22.75
N LYS A 147 5.01 -2.72 -24.01
CA LYS A 147 5.99 -1.85 -24.67
C LYS A 147 5.56 -1.61 -26.12
N GLY A 148 5.51 -0.35 -26.53
CA GLY A 148 5.12 0.02 -27.89
C GLY A 148 4.78 1.49 -28.04
N VAL A 149 4.33 1.87 -29.22
CA VAL A 149 3.75 3.19 -29.47
C VAL A 149 2.32 3.19 -28.96
N PRO A 150 1.88 4.20 -28.18
CA PRO A 150 0.51 4.24 -27.68
C PRO A 150 -0.52 4.19 -28.81
N LYS A 151 -1.57 3.40 -28.66
CA LYS A 151 -2.68 3.33 -29.63
C LYS A 151 -3.55 4.57 -29.66
N GLY A 152 -3.44 5.43 -28.65
CA GLY A 152 -4.23 6.64 -28.55
C GLY A 152 -3.46 7.80 -27.95
N LYS A 153 -3.83 9.02 -28.35
CA LYS A 153 -3.30 10.26 -27.77
C LYS A 153 -3.80 10.43 -26.34
N ARG A 154 -3.01 11.05 -25.49
CA ARG A 154 -3.44 11.39 -24.13
C ARG A 154 -3.83 12.86 -24.02
N HIS A 155 -4.75 13.16 -23.14
CA HIS A 155 -5.00 14.52 -22.72
C HIS A 155 -3.78 15.11 -22.00
N THR A 156 -3.52 16.40 -22.12
CA THR A 156 -2.35 17.06 -21.52
C THR A 156 -2.30 16.98 -19.99
N LYS A 157 -3.47 16.80 -19.34
CA LYS A 157 -3.63 16.62 -17.89
C LYS A 157 -3.74 15.14 -17.49
N SER A 158 -3.45 14.22 -18.40
CA SER A 158 -3.59 12.78 -18.22
C SER A 158 -2.24 12.10 -18.47
N SER A 159 -2.14 10.85 -18.10
CA SER A 159 -1.02 9.97 -18.42
C SER A 159 -1.52 8.76 -19.21
N HIS A 160 -0.62 7.92 -19.70
CA HIS A 160 -0.96 6.60 -20.23
C HIS A 160 -1.11 5.54 -19.10
N ALA A 161 -0.94 5.93 -17.84
CA ALA A 161 -1.08 5.08 -16.64
C ALA A 161 -1.93 5.80 -15.59
N ASN A 162 -3.23 5.97 -15.86
CA ASN A 162 -4.15 6.65 -14.95
C ASN A 162 -4.86 5.70 -14.01
N CYS A 163 -5.11 4.47 -14.46
CA CYS A 163 -5.92 3.53 -13.70
C CYS A 163 -5.16 3.02 -12.49
N THR A 164 -5.80 3.08 -11.35
CA THR A 164 -5.30 2.49 -10.11
C THR A 164 -5.33 0.97 -10.24
N PRO A 165 -4.24 0.25 -9.91
CA PRO A 165 -4.27 -1.20 -9.86
C PRO A 165 -5.21 -1.70 -8.77
N ALA A 166 -5.51 -3.00 -8.78
CA ALA A 166 -6.28 -3.65 -7.73
C ALA A 166 -5.61 -4.97 -7.33
N THR A 167 -5.81 -5.38 -6.08
CA THR A 167 -5.25 -6.64 -5.56
C THR A 167 -6.19 -7.31 -4.57
N ASP A 168 -6.18 -8.64 -4.58
CA ASP A 168 -6.85 -9.50 -3.60
C ASP A 168 -5.86 -10.16 -2.62
N GLY A 169 -4.58 -9.78 -2.72
CA GLY A 169 -3.48 -10.37 -1.93
C GLY A 169 -2.87 -11.64 -2.53
N ARG A 170 -3.41 -12.12 -3.66
CA ARG A 170 -2.85 -13.22 -4.45
C ARG A 170 -2.41 -12.74 -5.83
N ARG A 171 -3.17 -11.82 -6.39
CA ARG A 171 -2.95 -11.24 -7.71
C ARG A 171 -2.97 -9.72 -7.63
N VAL A 172 -2.22 -9.10 -8.52
CA VAL A 172 -2.27 -7.66 -8.77
C VAL A 172 -2.69 -7.46 -10.21
N VAL A 173 -3.77 -6.73 -10.42
CA VAL A 173 -4.31 -6.43 -11.74
C VAL A 173 -4.04 -4.96 -12.05
N SER A 174 -3.42 -4.69 -13.19
CA SER A 174 -3.19 -3.36 -13.73
C SER A 174 -3.87 -3.20 -15.09
N PHE A 175 -4.49 -2.02 -15.31
CA PHE A 175 -5.19 -1.71 -16.55
C PHE A 175 -4.63 -0.44 -17.16
N PHE A 176 -4.26 -0.52 -18.43
CA PHE A 176 -3.66 0.59 -19.17
C PHE A 176 -4.50 1.05 -20.37
N GLY A 177 -5.83 0.96 -20.25
CA GLY A 177 -6.74 1.39 -21.29
C GLY A 177 -6.57 0.55 -22.56
N SER A 178 -6.29 1.21 -23.67
CA SER A 178 -6.09 0.57 -24.99
C SER A 178 -4.94 -0.43 -25.03
N GLU A 179 -3.99 -0.32 -24.08
CA GLU A 179 -2.79 -1.19 -24.06
C GLU A 179 -3.03 -2.51 -23.30
N GLY A 180 -4.17 -2.64 -22.65
CA GLY A 180 -4.62 -3.91 -22.10
C GLY A 180 -4.69 -4.00 -20.59
N LEU A 181 -5.06 -5.19 -20.12
CA LEU A 181 -5.16 -5.58 -18.73
C LEU A 181 -4.13 -6.68 -18.46
N TYR A 182 -3.39 -6.53 -17.36
CA TYR A 182 -2.30 -7.41 -16.97
C TYR A 182 -2.51 -7.90 -15.55
N CYS A 183 -2.20 -9.16 -15.33
CA CYS A 183 -2.36 -9.81 -14.04
C CYS A 183 -1.03 -10.48 -13.67
N HIS A 184 -0.55 -10.15 -12.48
CA HIS A 184 0.67 -10.74 -11.90
C HIS A 184 0.35 -11.31 -10.52
N ASP A 185 1.15 -12.23 -10.05
CA ASP A 185 1.11 -12.59 -8.64
C ASP A 185 1.80 -11.52 -7.77
N MET A 186 1.86 -11.76 -6.47
CA MET A 186 2.47 -10.80 -5.53
C MET A 186 3.99 -10.68 -5.69
N ASP A 187 4.63 -11.59 -6.40
CA ASP A 187 6.07 -11.61 -6.69
C ASP A 187 6.39 -11.16 -8.12
N GLY A 188 5.34 -10.74 -8.84
CA GLY A 188 5.45 -10.15 -10.17
C GLY A 188 5.58 -11.15 -11.31
N VAL A 189 5.14 -12.38 -11.12
CA VAL A 189 5.12 -13.44 -12.16
C VAL A 189 3.76 -13.52 -12.83
#